data_8440c4decbfc1f37b3312a61785325a9
#
_entry.id   8440c4decbfc1f37b3312a61785325a9
#
_cell.length_a   1.000
_cell.length_b   1.000
_cell.length_c   1.000
_cell.angle_alpha   90.00
_cell.angle_beta   90.00
_cell.angle_gamma   90.00
#
_symmetry.space_group_name_H-M   'P 1'
#
loop_
_entity.id
_entity.type
_entity.pdbx_description
1 polymer ?
#
loop_
_entity_poly.entity_id
_entity_poly.type
_entity_poly.pdbx_seq_one_letter_code
_entity_poly.pdbx_strand_id
1 'polypeptide(L)'
;XKMSNKYLVRENKKCRIEYRFFWKCTTKNTNTIIVYKEMMLYNLTRLNSSFGKLKGATRKMSVIDEIKNKAKANKKTVVLPETTDMRTLTAAAEVISEEIADIILVGKEDEIKAKAEAEGLDLAKASFVDPENCDHLNTYIESLCEARKSKGLLPEDAKEILLSNPLFFGATMVRVGDADGMVAGAINSSANVLRAALQVVKTAPGTEIVSAFMLMDTQAKDMGENGCFVFADCGLNQNPNPEQLAAIASSSAKTFEQLIGATPRVAMLSHSTCGSAKHDDVTKVVEATNIAKEKYPQYLICGELQLDAAIVPEVAASKAPRSEVAGKANVLVFPDLDAGNIGYKLVQRLGGAQAFGPITQGIAKPVNDLSRGCVASDIVGAVAITCVQAAALEADK
;
A
#
# COMPACT_ATOMS: atom_id res chain seq x y z
N UNK A 1 40.83 -14.77 -5.33
CA UNK A 1 40.31 -15.08 -5.20
C UNK A 1 39.35 -15.37 -5.80
N LYS A 2 39.42 -16.06 -6.27
CA LYS A 2 38.16 -16.59 -6.84
C LYS A 2 37.35 -17.31 -5.75
N MET A 3 36.16 -16.84 -5.48
CA MET A 3 35.17 -17.55 -4.63
C MET A 3 34.56 -18.68 -5.44
N SER A 4 34.61 -19.89 -4.93
CA SER A 4 33.91 -21.03 -5.52
C SER A 4 32.95 -21.68 -4.52
N ASN A 5 31.72 -21.73 -4.94
CA ASN A 5 30.58 -22.56 -4.51
C ASN A 5 30.18 -22.57 -3.02
N LYS A 6 28.97 -22.08 -2.80
CA LYS A 6 28.16 -22.31 -1.60
C LYS A 6 27.56 -23.73 -1.64
N TYR A 7 27.79 -24.49 -0.59
CA TYR A 7 27.04 -25.74 -0.36
C TYR A 7 26.19 -25.60 0.90
N LEU A 8 24.89 -25.86 0.74
CA LEU A 8 23.97 -25.97 1.86
C LEU A 8 23.91 -27.44 2.27
N VAL A 9 24.37 -27.75 3.47
CA VAL A 9 24.22 -29.09 4.04
C VAL A 9 23.10 -29.03 5.08
N ARG A 10 22.08 -29.83 4.89
CA ARG A 10 20.94 -29.96 5.81
C ARG A 10 21.16 -31.18 6.69
N GLU A 11 21.41 -30.93 7.95
CA GLU A 11 21.39 -31.99 8.98
C GLU A 11 20.45 -31.58 10.12
N ASN A 12 19.48 -32.43 10.39
CA ASN A 12 18.59 -32.41 11.58
C ASN A 12 18.12 -31.03 12.04
N LYS A 13 17.25 -30.36 11.23
CA LYS A 13 16.47 -29.15 11.57
C LYS A 13 17.28 -27.92 12.01
N LYS A 14 18.61 -27.89 11.77
CA LYS A 14 19.43 -26.68 11.95
C LYS A 14 20.25 -26.45 10.68
N CYS A 15 20.11 -25.26 10.12
CA CYS A 15 20.97 -24.82 8.99
C CYS A 15 22.31 -24.36 9.55
N ARG A 16 23.37 -25.03 9.16
CA ARG A 16 24.75 -24.60 9.43
C ARG A 16 25.40 -24.26 8.09
N ILE A 17 25.93 -23.07 8.00
CA ILE A 17 26.68 -22.65 6.81
C ILE A 17 28.16 -22.97 7.06
N GLU A 18 28.69 -23.94 6.35
CA GLU A 18 30.11 -24.26 6.37
C GLU A 18 30.79 -23.65 5.14
N TYR A 19 31.80 -22.84 5.40
CA TYR A 19 32.66 -22.28 4.36
C TYR A 19 33.94 -23.13 4.33
N ARG A 20 34.16 -23.87 3.25
CA ARG A 20 35.47 -24.48 2.98
C ARG A 20 36.28 -23.58 2.08
N PHE A 21 37.37 -23.08 2.63
CA PHE A 21 38.33 -22.29 1.88
C PHE A 21 39.45 -23.20 1.39
N PHE A 22 39.63 -23.33 0.11
CA PHE A 22 40.84 -23.93 -0.49
C PHE A 22 41.77 -22.82 -0.84
N TRP A 23 42.84 -22.70 -0.09
CA TRP A 23 43.94 -21.76 -0.38
C TRP A 23 45.13 -22.53 -0.96
N LYS A 24 45.54 -22.18 -2.17
CA LYS A 24 46.92 -22.47 -2.65
C LYS A 24 47.72 -21.24 -2.36
N CYS A 25 48.48 -21.24 -1.31
CA CYS A 25 49.38 -20.15 -0.95
C CYS A 25 50.80 -20.45 -1.51
N THR A 26 51.29 -19.57 -2.32
CA THR A 26 52.62 -19.72 -2.95
C THR A 26 53.69 -18.83 -2.30
N THR A 27 53.40 -18.24 -1.12
CA THR A 27 54.36 -17.39 -0.40
C THR A 27 54.77 -17.99 0.93
N LYS A 28 56.11 -17.97 1.18
CA LYS A 28 56.77 -18.50 2.36
C LYS A 28 56.83 -17.52 3.56
N ASN A 29 55.85 -16.61 3.71
CA ASN A 29 55.96 -15.60 4.77
C ASN A 29 54.90 -15.86 5.87
N THR A 30 55.35 -16.45 6.97
CA THR A 30 54.56 -16.82 8.14
C THR A 30 53.86 -15.63 8.81
N ASN A 31 54.47 -14.45 8.81
CA ASN A 31 53.91 -13.26 9.46
C ASN A 31 52.62 -12.74 8.77
N THR A 32 52.52 -12.89 7.46
CA THR A 32 51.35 -12.48 6.71
C THR A 32 50.13 -13.38 7.04
N ILE A 33 50.37 -14.67 7.30
CA ILE A 33 49.31 -15.63 7.64
C ILE A 33 48.72 -15.32 9.01
N ILE A 34 49.55 -14.92 9.98
CA ILE A 34 49.12 -14.59 11.34
C ILE A 34 48.22 -13.36 11.35
N VAL A 35 48.59 -12.29 10.62
CA VAL A 35 47.80 -11.06 10.52
C VAL A 35 46.42 -11.33 9.89
N TYR A 36 46.37 -12.15 8.85
CA TYR A 36 45.09 -12.54 8.23
C TYR A 36 44.21 -13.37 9.17
N LYS A 37 44.79 -14.25 9.98
CA LYS A 37 44.09 -15.08 10.92
C LYS A 37 43.50 -14.24 12.07
N GLU A 38 44.23 -13.24 12.56
CA GLU A 38 43.76 -12.32 13.58
C GLU A 38 42.66 -11.36 13.02
N MET A 39 42.84 -10.84 11.83
CA MET A 39 41.82 -10.03 11.14
C MET A 39 40.51 -10.83 10.90
N MET A 40 40.64 -12.09 10.56
CA MET A 40 39.49 -12.97 10.32
C MET A 40 38.77 -13.28 11.63
N LEU A 41 39.50 -13.55 12.71
CA LEU A 41 38.96 -13.76 14.05
C LEU A 41 38.27 -12.50 14.60
N TYR A 42 38.87 -11.34 14.37
CA TYR A 42 38.28 -10.03 14.75
C TYR A 42 36.97 -9.77 14.03
N ASN A 43 36.90 -10.06 12.74
CA ASN A 43 35.67 -9.89 11.96
C ASN A 43 34.60 -10.93 12.33
N LEU A 44 34.99 -12.17 12.66
CA LEU A 44 34.07 -13.21 13.12
C LEU A 44 33.50 -12.92 14.52
N THR A 45 34.32 -12.36 15.41
CA THR A 45 33.83 -11.95 16.74
C THR A 45 32.88 -10.75 16.64
N ARG A 46 33.17 -9.83 15.73
CA ARG A 46 32.29 -8.67 15.48
C ARG A 46 30.95 -9.09 14.85
N LEU A 47 30.97 -10.04 13.92
CA LEU A 47 29.77 -10.64 13.33
C LEU A 47 28.95 -11.38 14.40
N ASN A 48 29.62 -12.19 15.26
CA ASN A 48 28.93 -12.92 16.34
C ASN A 48 28.36 -11.97 17.40
N SER A 49 29.03 -10.86 17.72
CA SER A 49 28.48 -9.87 18.65
C SER A 49 27.28 -9.14 18.06
N SER A 50 27.28 -8.89 16.74
CA SER A 50 26.13 -8.31 16.03
C SER A 50 24.97 -9.31 15.97
N PHE A 51 25.25 -10.59 15.74
CA PHE A 51 24.24 -11.66 15.77
C PHE A 51 23.70 -11.96 17.18
N GLY A 52 24.52 -11.76 18.20
CA GLY A 52 24.10 -11.92 19.61
C GLY A 52 23.15 -10.80 20.06
N LYS A 53 23.37 -9.58 19.55
CA LYS A 53 22.48 -8.44 19.82
C LYS A 53 21.14 -8.57 19.09
N LEU A 54 21.09 -9.29 17.96
CA LEU A 54 19.84 -9.55 17.22
C LEU A 54 18.93 -10.60 17.89
N LYS A 55 19.46 -11.44 18.79
CA LYS A 55 18.65 -12.50 19.46
C LYS A 55 17.82 -11.99 20.64
N GLY A 56 18.00 -10.76 21.08
CA GLY A 56 17.26 -10.19 22.23
C GLY A 56 16.32 -9.05 21.87
N ALA A 57 16.32 -8.57 20.62
CA ALA A 57 15.36 -7.56 20.18
C ALA A 57 14.06 -8.28 19.78
N THR A 58 13.02 -8.10 20.56
CA THR A 58 11.65 -8.34 20.08
C THR A 58 11.52 -7.56 18.75
N ARG A 59 11.43 -8.26 17.65
CA ARG A 59 11.20 -7.65 16.34
C ARG A 59 9.87 -6.87 16.44
N LYS A 60 9.96 -5.54 16.46
CA LYS A 60 8.77 -4.72 16.47
C LYS A 60 7.97 -5.09 15.22
N MET A 61 6.70 -5.34 15.39
CA MET A 61 5.79 -5.75 14.32
C MET A 61 5.82 -4.68 13.21
N SER A 62 5.83 -5.11 11.96
CA SER A 62 5.77 -4.14 10.85
C SER A 62 4.37 -3.51 10.79
N VAL A 63 4.29 -2.34 10.20
CA VAL A 63 3.00 -1.63 10.06
C VAL A 63 1.97 -2.50 9.34
N ILE A 64 2.40 -3.21 8.30
CA ILE A 64 1.47 -4.07 7.56
C ILE A 64 1.00 -5.27 8.41
N ASP A 65 1.85 -5.79 9.31
CA ASP A 65 1.44 -6.86 10.24
C ASP A 65 0.39 -6.35 11.24
N GLU A 66 0.54 -5.08 11.70
CA GLU A 66 -0.47 -4.45 12.57
C GLU A 66 -1.81 -4.29 11.84
N ILE A 67 -1.76 -3.87 10.57
CA ILE A 67 -2.97 -3.73 9.70
C ILE A 67 -3.60 -5.11 9.45
N LYS A 68 -2.79 -6.14 9.15
CA LYS A 68 -3.27 -7.53 9.02
C LYS A 68 -4.00 -7.98 10.29
N ASN A 69 -3.45 -7.67 11.47
CA ASN A 69 -4.09 -8.04 12.74
C ASN A 69 -5.41 -7.30 12.97
N LYS A 70 -5.50 -6.02 12.58
CA LYS A 70 -6.77 -5.26 12.61
C LYS A 70 -7.81 -5.91 11.67
N ALA A 71 -7.38 -6.32 10.48
CA ALA A 71 -8.23 -6.99 9.50
C ALA A 71 -8.76 -8.33 10.06
N LYS A 72 -7.88 -9.15 10.63
CA LYS A 72 -8.27 -10.44 11.27
C LYS A 72 -9.29 -10.24 12.40
N ALA A 73 -9.16 -9.16 13.17
CA ALA A 73 -10.05 -8.85 14.28
C ALA A 73 -11.45 -8.40 13.80
N ASN A 74 -11.55 -7.86 12.59
CA ASN A 74 -12.78 -7.37 11.95
C ASN A 74 -12.86 -7.91 10.52
N LYS A 75 -12.98 -9.22 10.41
CA LYS A 75 -12.91 -9.93 9.13
C LYS A 75 -13.98 -9.41 8.15
N LYS A 76 -13.58 -9.16 6.93
CA LYS A 76 -14.42 -8.63 5.85
C LYS A 76 -14.32 -9.52 4.61
N THR A 77 -15.31 -9.42 3.75
CA THR A 77 -15.36 -10.12 2.47
C THR A 77 -14.79 -9.21 1.37
N VAL A 78 -13.73 -9.67 0.72
CA VAL A 78 -13.07 -8.89 -0.35
C VAL A 78 -13.15 -9.67 -1.67
N VAL A 79 -13.60 -8.99 -2.73
CA VAL A 79 -13.67 -9.60 -4.06
C VAL A 79 -12.37 -9.29 -4.84
N LEU A 80 -11.81 -10.34 -5.45
CA LEU A 80 -10.63 -10.28 -6.32
C LEU A 80 -11.07 -10.71 -7.72
N PRO A 81 -11.30 -9.75 -8.64
CA PRO A 81 -11.89 -10.09 -9.95
C PRO A 81 -10.88 -10.53 -11.00
N GLU A 82 -9.57 -10.39 -10.75
CA GLU A 82 -8.52 -10.67 -11.75
C GLU A 82 -7.94 -12.09 -11.59
N THR A 83 -8.79 -13.10 -11.62
CA THR A 83 -8.45 -14.51 -11.35
C THR A 83 -7.65 -15.19 -12.46
N THR A 84 -7.43 -14.50 -13.57
CA THR A 84 -6.54 -14.99 -14.64
C THR A 84 -5.06 -14.81 -14.27
N ASP A 85 -4.74 -13.94 -13.30
CA ASP A 85 -3.37 -13.62 -12.85
C ASP A 85 -2.99 -14.48 -11.65
N MET A 86 -1.88 -15.20 -11.76
CA MET A 86 -1.39 -16.08 -10.69
C MET A 86 -1.02 -15.34 -9.40
N ARG A 87 -0.61 -14.05 -9.50
CA ARG A 87 -0.33 -13.23 -8.31
C ARG A 87 -1.59 -13.05 -7.46
N THR A 88 -2.74 -12.90 -8.13
CA THR A 88 -4.05 -12.79 -7.47
C THR A 88 -4.42 -14.09 -6.73
N LEU A 89 -4.24 -15.23 -7.39
CA LEU A 89 -4.54 -16.53 -6.77
C LEU A 89 -3.56 -16.85 -5.62
N THR A 90 -2.27 -16.53 -5.79
CA THR A 90 -1.26 -16.69 -4.73
C THR A 90 -1.64 -15.83 -3.51
N ALA A 91 -2.00 -14.57 -3.75
CA ALA A 91 -2.42 -13.66 -2.67
C ALA A 91 -3.71 -14.15 -1.99
N ALA A 92 -4.68 -14.65 -2.77
CA ALA A 92 -5.92 -15.22 -2.21
C ALA A 92 -5.62 -16.37 -1.25
N ALA A 93 -4.76 -17.30 -1.65
CA ALA A 93 -4.35 -18.43 -0.81
C ALA A 93 -3.65 -17.95 0.48
N GLU A 94 -2.76 -16.95 0.38
CA GLU A 94 -2.07 -16.38 1.54
C GLU A 94 -3.07 -15.68 2.49
N VAL A 95 -3.98 -14.85 1.96
CA VAL A 95 -5.02 -14.15 2.74
C VAL A 95 -5.88 -15.17 3.51
N ILE A 96 -6.30 -16.24 2.84
CA ILE A 96 -7.12 -17.33 3.42
C ILE A 96 -6.33 -18.05 4.52
N SER A 97 -5.09 -18.44 4.22
CA SER A 97 -4.26 -19.20 5.18
C SER A 97 -3.92 -18.38 6.44
N GLU A 98 -3.77 -17.06 6.28
CA GLU A 98 -3.53 -16.13 7.39
C GLU A 98 -4.83 -15.65 8.07
N GLU A 99 -6.00 -16.00 7.54
CA GLU A 99 -7.33 -15.60 8.04
C GLU A 99 -7.54 -14.08 8.06
N ILE A 100 -6.98 -13.36 7.08
CA ILE A 100 -7.06 -11.90 6.97
C ILE A 100 -8.45 -11.44 6.54
N ALA A 101 -9.04 -12.14 5.55
CA ALA A 101 -10.32 -11.79 4.94
C ALA A 101 -11.00 -13.04 4.38
N ASP A 102 -12.31 -12.98 4.18
CA ASP A 102 -13.02 -13.92 3.33
C ASP A 102 -12.88 -13.44 1.88
N ILE A 103 -12.56 -14.36 0.98
CA ILE A 103 -12.22 -14.02 -0.41
C ILE A 103 -13.28 -14.54 -1.36
N ILE A 104 -13.74 -13.65 -2.27
CA ILE A 104 -14.56 -14.02 -3.42
C ILE A 104 -13.68 -13.90 -4.68
N LEU A 105 -13.63 -14.96 -5.46
CA LEU A 105 -12.91 -15.04 -6.75
C LEU A 105 -13.95 -15.03 -7.87
N VAL A 106 -13.81 -14.09 -8.82
CA VAL A 106 -14.75 -13.94 -9.94
C VAL A 106 -14.28 -14.80 -11.11
N GLY A 107 -15.14 -15.74 -11.54
CA GLY A 107 -14.88 -16.63 -12.68
C GLY A 107 -15.31 -18.06 -12.40
N LYS A 108 -15.08 -18.92 -13.37
CA LYS A 108 -15.47 -20.34 -13.29
C LYS A 108 -14.62 -21.10 -12.28
N GLU A 109 -15.29 -21.67 -11.28
CA GLU A 109 -14.65 -22.33 -10.13
C GLU A 109 -13.65 -23.41 -10.57
N ASP A 110 -14.06 -24.28 -11.52
CA ASP A 110 -13.22 -25.38 -11.98
C ASP A 110 -11.92 -24.88 -12.65
N GLU A 111 -12.02 -23.81 -13.44
CA GLU A 111 -10.84 -23.23 -14.11
C GLU A 111 -9.87 -22.59 -13.09
N ILE A 112 -10.43 -21.88 -12.10
CA ILE A 112 -9.63 -21.23 -11.06
C ILE A 112 -8.95 -22.28 -10.17
N LYS A 113 -9.71 -23.31 -9.75
CA LYS A 113 -9.18 -24.40 -8.92
C LYS A 113 -8.08 -25.18 -9.66
N ALA A 114 -8.29 -25.49 -10.92
CA ALA A 114 -7.27 -26.20 -11.73
C ALA A 114 -5.96 -25.42 -11.81
N LYS A 115 -6.04 -24.10 -12.00
CA LYS A 115 -4.85 -23.22 -12.02
C LYS A 115 -4.14 -23.21 -10.66
N ALA A 116 -4.91 -23.09 -9.58
CA ALA A 116 -4.38 -23.03 -8.20
C ALA A 116 -3.69 -24.36 -7.83
N GLU A 117 -4.32 -25.49 -8.14
CA GLU A 117 -3.79 -26.83 -7.87
C GLU A 117 -2.46 -27.08 -8.60
N ALA A 118 -2.34 -26.61 -9.85
CA ALA A 118 -1.10 -26.74 -10.64
C ALA A 118 0.10 -26.05 -9.95
N GLU A 119 -0.16 -25.02 -9.13
CA GLU A 119 0.86 -24.26 -8.38
C GLU A 119 0.87 -24.62 -6.88
N GLY A 120 0.07 -25.61 -6.45
CA GLY A 120 0.00 -26.06 -5.07
C GLY A 120 -0.64 -25.07 -4.12
N LEU A 121 -1.54 -24.21 -4.62
CA LEU A 121 -2.24 -23.20 -3.82
C LEU A 121 -3.53 -23.77 -3.24
N ASP A 122 -3.81 -23.52 -1.95
CA ASP A 122 -5.05 -23.94 -1.29
C ASP A 122 -6.08 -22.82 -1.33
N LEU A 123 -7.14 -23.00 -2.11
CA LEU A 123 -8.28 -22.07 -2.21
C LEU A 123 -9.58 -22.70 -1.69
N ALA A 124 -9.51 -23.74 -0.84
CA ALA A 124 -10.70 -24.47 -0.37
C ALA A 124 -11.70 -23.61 0.40
N LYS A 125 -11.23 -22.51 1.04
CA LYS A 125 -12.08 -21.58 1.78
C LYS A 125 -12.46 -20.33 0.97
N ALA A 126 -12.09 -20.25 -0.31
CA ALA A 126 -12.53 -19.15 -1.18
C ALA A 126 -13.98 -19.41 -1.63
N SER A 127 -14.74 -18.34 -1.84
CA SER A 127 -16.00 -18.37 -2.57
C SER A 127 -15.74 -18.07 -4.04
N PHE A 128 -16.50 -18.70 -4.91
CA PHE A 128 -16.36 -18.53 -6.37
C PHE A 128 -17.67 -18.02 -6.94
N VAL A 129 -17.60 -17.02 -7.80
CA VAL A 129 -18.80 -16.48 -8.46
C VAL A 129 -18.54 -16.38 -9.96
N ASP A 130 -19.21 -17.25 -10.71
CA ASP A 130 -19.18 -17.23 -12.17
C ASP A 130 -20.22 -16.22 -12.69
N PRO A 131 -19.82 -15.15 -13.37
CA PRO A 131 -20.79 -14.17 -13.90
C PRO A 131 -21.87 -14.78 -14.79
N GLU A 132 -21.55 -15.85 -15.53
CA GLU A 132 -22.51 -16.51 -16.43
C GLU A 132 -23.56 -17.33 -15.68
N ASN A 133 -23.26 -17.77 -14.45
CA ASN A 133 -24.12 -18.64 -13.63
C ASN A 133 -24.42 -18.04 -12.25
N CYS A 134 -24.48 -16.71 -12.16
CA CYS A 134 -24.69 -16.00 -10.89
C CYS A 134 -26.18 -15.82 -10.57
N ASP A 135 -26.64 -16.34 -9.46
CA ASP A 135 -28.02 -16.21 -8.99
C ASP A 135 -28.43 -14.73 -8.78
N HIS A 136 -27.47 -13.87 -8.40
CA HIS A 136 -27.67 -12.44 -8.16
C HIS A 136 -27.55 -11.57 -9.42
N LEU A 137 -27.35 -12.17 -10.61
CA LEU A 137 -27.07 -11.40 -11.84
C LEU A 137 -28.15 -10.34 -12.12
N ASN A 138 -29.42 -10.65 -11.93
CA ASN A 138 -30.52 -9.69 -12.15
C ASN A 138 -30.42 -8.49 -11.19
N THR A 139 -30.15 -8.75 -9.91
CA THR A 139 -29.91 -7.70 -8.89
C THR A 139 -28.73 -6.80 -9.29
N TYR A 140 -27.67 -7.40 -9.85
CA TYR A 140 -26.50 -6.66 -10.30
C TYR A 140 -26.82 -5.78 -11.52
N ILE A 141 -27.62 -6.30 -12.46
CA ILE A 141 -28.08 -5.54 -13.64
C ILE A 141 -28.88 -4.30 -13.18
N GLU A 142 -29.87 -4.51 -12.28
CA GLU A 142 -30.70 -3.43 -11.74
C GLU A 142 -29.83 -2.39 -11.01
N SER A 143 -28.90 -2.83 -10.18
CA SER A 143 -28.01 -1.97 -9.41
C SER A 143 -27.08 -1.13 -10.34
N LEU A 144 -26.57 -1.75 -11.41
CA LEU A 144 -25.71 -1.05 -12.38
C LEU A 144 -26.53 -0.04 -13.19
N CYS A 145 -27.74 -0.39 -13.61
CA CYS A 145 -28.67 0.53 -14.30
C CYS A 145 -28.98 1.73 -13.40
N GLU A 146 -29.31 1.51 -12.12
CA GLU A 146 -29.58 2.61 -11.19
C GLU A 146 -28.33 3.48 -10.97
N ALA A 147 -27.15 2.86 -10.83
CA ALA A 147 -25.88 3.61 -10.70
C ALA A 147 -25.61 4.51 -11.92
N ARG A 148 -26.06 4.08 -13.11
CA ARG A 148 -25.80 4.79 -14.37
C ARG A 148 -27.07 5.39 -15.00
N LYS A 149 -28.13 5.56 -14.22
CA LYS A 149 -29.44 6.08 -14.64
C LYS A 149 -29.31 7.40 -15.43
N SER A 150 -28.45 8.31 -14.97
CA SER A 150 -28.22 9.61 -15.65
C SER A 150 -27.61 9.47 -17.05
N LYS A 151 -27.09 8.29 -17.38
CA LYS A 151 -26.49 7.97 -18.70
C LYS A 151 -27.43 7.09 -19.54
N GLY A 152 -28.62 6.75 -19.03
CA GLY A 152 -29.61 5.96 -19.74
C GLY A 152 -29.19 4.52 -20.02
N LEU A 153 -28.39 3.90 -19.13
CA LEU A 153 -27.92 2.52 -19.33
C LEU A 153 -29.10 1.54 -19.33
N LEU A 154 -29.24 0.75 -20.39
CA LEU A 154 -30.30 -0.24 -20.53
C LEU A 154 -29.91 -1.58 -19.88
N PRO A 155 -30.89 -2.40 -19.43
CA PRO A 155 -30.58 -3.70 -18.80
C PRO A 155 -29.74 -4.63 -19.65
N GLU A 156 -29.96 -4.65 -20.98
CA GLU A 156 -29.21 -5.50 -21.91
C GLU A 156 -27.74 -5.08 -21.95
N ASP A 157 -27.47 -3.78 -22.02
CA ASP A 157 -26.10 -3.24 -22.01
C ASP A 157 -25.43 -3.48 -20.64
N ALA A 158 -26.18 -3.32 -19.56
CA ALA A 158 -25.69 -3.59 -18.21
C ALA A 158 -25.29 -5.06 -18.05
N LYS A 159 -26.10 -5.97 -18.58
CA LYS A 159 -25.81 -7.42 -18.59
C LYS A 159 -24.53 -7.71 -19.36
N GLU A 160 -24.38 -7.14 -20.57
CA GLU A 160 -23.19 -7.32 -21.39
C GLU A 160 -21.93 -6.82 -20.65
N ILE A 161 -22.02 -5.63 -20.03
CA ILE A 161 -20.91 -5.07 -19.25
C ILE A 161 -20.51 -6.02 -18.10
N LEU A 162 -21.50 -6.51 -17.33
CA LEU A 162 -21.23 -7.39 -16.19
C LEU A 162 -20.61 -8.72 -16.62
N LEU A 163 -21.08 -9.31 -17.71
CA LEU A 163 -20.56 -10.59 -18.19
C LEU A 163 -19.18 -10.47 -18.83
N SER A 164 -18.86 -9.32 -19.45
CA SER A 164 -17.59 -9.11 -20.16
C SER A 164 -16.49 -8.45 -19.33
N ASN A 165 -16.84 -7.86 -18.18
CA ASN A 165 -15.90 -7.03 -17.44
C ASN A 165 -15.90 -7.36 -15.93
N PRO A 166 -14.93 -8.16 -15.47
CA PRO A 166 -14.87 -8.58 -14.07
C PRO A 166 -14.68 -7.42 -13.07
N LEU A 167 -14.12 -6.27 -13.49
CA LEU A 167 -14.03 -5.10 -12.62
C LEU A 167 -15.42 -4.52 -12.32
N PHE A 168 -16.27 -4.41 -13.34
CA PHE A 168 -17.65 -3.93 -13.16
C PHE A 168 -18.46 -4.93 -12.35
N PHE A 169 -18.26 -6.22 -12.58
CA PHE A 169 -18.92 -7.27 -11.81
C PHE A 169 -18.56 -7.17 -10.33
N GLY A 170 -17.26 -7.19 -10.00
CA GLY A 170 -16.78 -7.07 -8.60
C GLY A 170 -17.20 -5.76 -7.93
N ALA A 171 -17.11 -4.62 -8.65
CA ALA A 171 -17.58 -3.34 -8.13
C ALA A 171 -19.09 -3.35 -7.83
N THR A 172 -19.88 -4.07 -8.63
CA THR A 172 -21.33 -4.20 -8.39
C THR A 172 -21.60 -5.06 -7.16
N MET A 173 -20.83 -6.14 -6.95
CA MET A 173 -20.89 -6.93 -5.71
C MET A 173 -20.67 -6.05 -4.48
N VAL A 174 -19.65 -5.16 -4.55
CA VAL A 174 -19.35 -4.21 -3.48
C VAL A 174 -20.53 -3.25 -3.29
N ARG A 175 -21.09 -2.73 -4.37
CA ARG A 175 -22.22 -1.78 -4.29
C ARG A 175 -23.43 -2.38 -3.60
N VAL A 176 -23.82 -3.61 -3.95
CA VAL A 176 -25.02 -4.25 -3.36
C VAL A 176 -24.76 -4.79 -1.96
N GLY A 177 -23.52 -5.05 -1.60
CA GLY A 177 -23.15 -5.52 -0.25
C GLY A 177 -22.83 -7.02 -0.19
N ASP A 178 -22.67 -7.68 -1.33
CA ASP A 178 -22.21 -9.08 -1.38
C ASP A 178 -20.72 -9.19 -1.10
N ALA A 179 -19.99 -8.06 -1.23
CA ALA A 179 -18.61 -7.91 -0.77
C ALA A 179 -18.46 -6.56 -0.06
N ASP A 180 -17.54 -6.49 0.91
CA ASP A 180 -17.25 -5.26 1.65
C ASP A 180 -16.27 -4.36 0.91
N GLY A 181 -15.46 -4.96 0.01
CA GLY A 181 -14.50 -4.22 -0.79
C GLY A 181 -13.97 -5.02 -1.95
N MET A 182 -13.22 -4.34 -2.83
CA MET A 182 -12.59 -4.94 -4.02
C MET A 182 -11.13 -4.52 -4.11
N VAL A 183 -10.26 -5.46 -4.51
CA VAL A 183 -8.86 -5.17 -4.86
C VAL A 183 -8.62 -5.66 -6.28
N ALA A 184 -8.12 -4.79 -7.16
CA ALA A 184 -7.85 -5.09 -8.57
C ALA A 184 -6.74 -4.17 -9.11
N GLY A 185 -6.27 -4.42 -10.34
CA GLY A 185 -5.24 -3.60 -10.99
C GLY A 185 -3.94 -4.35 -11.29
N ALA A 186 -3.88 -5.64 -10.95
CA ALA A 186 -2.70 -6.46 -11.28
C ALA A 186 -2.51 -6.59 -12.79
N ILE A 187 -3.61 -6.65 -13.55
CA ILE A 187 -3.59 -6.73 -15.03
C ILE A 187 -4.30 -5.54 -15.70
N ASN A 188 -5.22 -4.91 -15.00
CA ASN A 188 -5.92 -3.73 -15.53
C ASN A 188 -5.16 -2.44 -15.21
N SER A 189 -5.45 -1.39 -15.99
CA SER A 189 -4.92 -0.06 -15.69
C SER A 189 -5.70 0.58 -14.54
N SER A 190 -5.04 1.47 -13.77
CA SER A 190 -5.69 2.27 -12.73
C SER A 190 -6.94 2.99 -13.25
N ALA A 191 -6.89 3.49 -14.49
CA ALA A 191 -8.04 4.14 -15.13
C ALA A 191 -9.25 3.21 -15.25
N ASN A 192 -9.04 1.92 -15.53
CA ASN A 192 -10.14 0.93 -15.63
C ASN A 192 -10.72 0.60 -14.25
N VAL A 193 -9.86 0.39 -13.25
CA VAL A 193 -10.28 0.10 -11.87
C VAL A 193 -11.08 1.29 -11.32
N LEU A 194 -10.56 2.51 -11.48
CA LEU A 194 -11.23 3.74 -11.02
C LEU A 194 -12.53 4.00 -11.79
N ARG A 195 -12.56 3.66 -13.09
CA ARG A 195 -13.79 3.77 -13.87
C ARG A 195 -14.89 2.88 -13.27
N ALA A 196 -14.59 1.63 -12.95
CA ALA A 196 -15.54 0.74 -12.30
C ALA A 196 -15.96 1.29 -10.93
N ALA A 197 -15.01 1.71 -10.10
CA ALA A 197 -15.29 2.29 -8.78
C ALA A 197 -16.23 3.50 -8.87
N LEU A 198 -15.89 4.48 -9.72
CA LEU A 198 -16.65 5.74 -9.84
C LEU A 198 -18.00 5.56 -10.51
N GLN A 199 -18.11 4.67 -11.50
CA GLN A 199 -19.36 4.47 -12.23
C GLN A 199 -20.34 3.60 -11.47
N VAL A 200 -19.84 2.66 -10.69
CA VAL A 200 -20.67 1.67 -9.96
C VAL A 200 -20.84 2.07 -8.49
N VAL A 201 -19.75 2.11 -7.72
CA VAL A 201 -19.78 2.33 -6.27
C VAL A 201 -20.06 3.79 -5.92
N LYS A 202 -19.53 4.72 -6.71
CA LYS A 202 -19.64 6.17 -6.55
C LYS A 202 -18.76 6.73 -5.44
N THR A 203 -18.75 8.06 -5.32
CA THR A 203 -18.04 8.77 -4.27
C THR A 203 -18.82 8.71 -2.95
N ALA A 204 -18.11 8.76 -1.84
CA ALA A 204 -18.73 8.89 -0.52
C ALA A 204 -19.45 10.25 -0.41
N PRO A 205 -20.54 10.33 0.35
CA PRO A 205 -21.23 11.62 0.57
C PRO A 205 -20.25 12.66 1.10
N GLY A 206 -20.30 13.87 0.57
CA GLY A 206 -19.45 14.99 0.96
C GLY A 206 -18.03 14.94 0.41
N THR A 207 -17.69 13.94 -0.40
CA THR A 207 -16.36 13.85 -1.03
C THR A 207 -16.19 14.96 -2.08
N GLU A 208 -15.21 15.82 -1.86
CA GLU A 208 -14.86 16.89 -2.81
C GLU A 208 -14.02 16.35 -3.98
N ILE A 209 -13.15 15.37 -3.70
CA ILE A 209 -12.31 14.73 -4.71
C ILE A 209 -11.95 13.30 -4.28
N VAL A 210 -11.92 12.39 -5.24
CA VAL A 210 -11.36 11.05 -5.02
C VAL A 210 -9.84 11.15 -5.25
N SER A 211 -9.07 10.57 -4.34
CA SER A 211 -7.60 10.59 -4.42
C SER A 211 -7.04 9.20 -4.11
N ALA A 212 -5.73 9.06 -4.24
CA ALA A 212 -5.06 7.80 -3.97
C ALA A 212 -3.76 8.03 -3.21
N PHE A 213 -3.49 7.15 -2.23
CA PHE A 213 -2.26 7.24 -1.45
C PHE A 213 -1.44 5.94 -1.56
N MET A 214 -0.18 6.08 -1.25
CA MET A 214 0.71 4.94 -0.98
C MET A 214 0.98 4.87 0.51
N LEU A 215 0.73 3.73 1.13
CA LEU A 215 1.19 3.47 2.49
C LEU A 215 2.64 3.00 2.39
N MET A 216 3.56 3.77 2.95
CA MET A 216 5.00 3.50 2.87
C MET A 216 5.51 2.97 4.21
N ASP A 217 6.12 1.79 4.22
CA ASP A 217 6.87 1.28 5.37
C ASP A 217 8.37 1.34 5.03
N THR A 218 9.04 2.34 5.58
CA THR A 218 10.43 2.67 5.25
C THR A 218 11.42 2.09 6.26
N GLN A 219 12.70 2.12 5.89
CA GLN A 219 13.78 1.73 6.82
C GLN A 219 14.14 2.86 7.82
N ALA A 220 13.62 4.08 7.62
CA ALA A 220 13.87 5.24 8.48
C ALA A 220 12.97 5.21 9.74
N LYS A 221 13.22 4.27 10.64
CA LYS A 221 12.34 3.98 11.80
C LYS A 221 12.31 5.11 12.85
N ASP A 222 13.21 6.07 12.73
CA ASP A 222 13.27 7.29 13.56
C ASP A 222 12.43 8.44 13.00
N MET A 223 11.82 8.27 11.82
CA MET A 223 11.00 9.29 11.14
C MET A 223 9.54 8.81 10.99
N GLY A 224 8.63 9.77 10.77
CA GLY A 224 7.21 9.47 10.60
C GLY A 224 6.60 8.79 11.82
N GLU A 225 5.84 7.73 11.58
CA GLU A 225 5.33 6.86 12.65
C GLU A 225 6.08 5.52 12.61
N ASN A 226 7.25 5.47 13.23
CA ASN A 226 8.14 4.31 13.18
C ASN A 226 8.51 3.90 11.75
N GLY A 227 8.77 4.88 10.88
CA GLY A 227 9.09 4.65 9.47
C GLY A 227 7.86 4.54 8.57
N CYS A 228 6.66 4.60 9.14
CA CYS A 228 5.42 4.55 8.38
C CYS A 228 4.99 5.96 7.95
N PHE A 229 4.56 6.07 6.68
CA PHE A 229 4.05 7.31 6.10
C PHE A 229 2.88 7.04 5.17
N VAL A 230 1.97 8.01 5.07
CA VAL A 230 1.04 8.12 3.95
C VAL A 230 1.59 9.17 2.98
N PHE A 231 1.77 8.78 1.71
CA PHE A 231 2.16 9.68 0.61
C PHE A 231 0.95 9.87 -0.32
N ALA A 232 0.48 11.11 -0.49
CA ALA A 232 -0.72 11.42 -1.30
C ALA A 232 -0.57 12.76 -2.05
N ASP A 233 -1.15 12.95 -3.22
CA ASP A 233 -1.66 11.92 -4.11
C ASP A 233 -0.53 11.35 -4.94
N CYS A 234 -0.48 10.04 -5.07
CA CYS A 234 0.59 9.36 -5.83
C CYS A 234 0.08 8.58 -7.04
N GLY A 235 -1.24 8.60 -7.30
CA GLY A 235 -1.79 7.71 -8.29
C GLY A 235 -2.93 8.23 -9.17
N LEU A 236 -3.53 9.37 -8.85
CA LEU A 236 -4.79 9.74 -9.48
C LEU A 236 -4.84 11.19 -10.03
N ASN A 237 -4.61 12.18 -9.18
CA ASN A 237 -4.84 13.59 -9.52
C ASN A 237 -3.58 14.24 -10.07
N GLN A 238 -3.60 14.58 -11.38
CA GLN A 238 -2.41 15.08 -12.08
C GLN A 238 -1.91 16.41 -11.51
N ASN A 239 -2.80 17.40 -11.41
CA ASN A 239 -2.43 18.72 -10.91
C ASN A 239 -3.63 19.29 -10.13
N PRO A 240 -3.81 18.89 -8.88
CA PRO A 240 -4.93 19.38 -8.06
C PRO A 240 -4.80 20.89 -7.80
N ASN A 241 -5.94 21.58 -7.83
CA ASN A 241 -6.01 22.99 -7.43
C ASN A 241 -5.94 23.11 -5.89
N PRO A 242 -5.85 24.33 -5.32
CA PRO A 242 -5.72 24.49 -3.87
C PRO A 242 -6.82 23.80 -3.03
N GLU A 243 -8.08 23.91 -3.44
CA GLU A 243 -9.22 23.28 -2.77
C GLU A 243 -9.12 21.76 -2.79
N GLN A 244 -8.77 21.21 -3.95
CA GLN A 244 -8.58 19.78 -4.15
C GLN A 244 -7.41 19.26 -3.30
N LEU A 245 -6.31 20.01 -3.26
CA LEU A 245 -5.13 19.63 -2.49
C LEU A 245 -5.44 19.65 -0.98
N ALA A 246 -6.23 20.63 -0.52
CA ALA A 246 -6.71 20.70 0.88
C ALA A 246 -7.58 19.47 1.22
N ALA A 247 -8.47 19.07 0.30
CA ALA A 247 -9.33 17.90 0.49
C ALA A 247 -8.51 16.60 0.53
N ILE A 248 -7.47 16.48 -0.32
CA ILE A 248 -6.53 15.35 -0.31
C ILE A 248 -5.82 15.27 1.06
N ALA A 249 -5.40 16.41 1.61
CA ALA A 249 -4.75 16.47 2.92
C ALA A 249 -5.66 15.93 4.03
N SER A 250 -6.92 16.36 4.05
CA SER A 250 -7.91 15.92 5.03
C SER A 250 -8.21 14.41 4.91
N SER A 251 -8.45 13.94 3.68
CA SER A 251 -8.70 12.51 3.42
C SER A 251 -7.52 11.64 3.86
N SER A 252 -6.30 12.12 3.59
CA SER A 252 -5.07 11.40 3.95
C SER A 252 -4.82 11.39 5.46
N ALA A 253 -5.18 12.48 6.17
CA ALA A 253 -5.14 12.53 7.63
C ALA A 253 -6.11 11.50 8.22
N LYS A 254 -7.37 11.51 7.77
CA LYS A 254 -8.39 10.55 8.23
C LYS A 254 -7.94 9.11 7.98
N THR A 255 -7.46 8.82 6.79
CA THR A 255 -6.97 7.48 6.42
C THR A 255 -5.80 7.04 7.31
N PHE A 256 -4.83 7.93 7.55
CA PHE A 256 -3.69 7.63 8.43
C PHE A 256 -4.18 7.25 9.84
N GLU A 257 -5.09 8.04 10.39
CA GLU A 257 -5.68 7.78 11.71
C GLU A 257 -6.38 6.42 11.77
N GLN A 258 -7.20 6.11 10.76
CA GLN A 258 -7.93 4.84 10.69
C GLN A 258 -6.98 3.63 10.56
N LEU A 259 -6.02 3.70 9.64
CA LEU A 259 -5.11 2.58 9.37
C LEU A 259 -4.09 2.36 10.49
N ILE A 260 -3.49 3.45 10.97
CA ILE A 260 -2.35 3.38 11.90
C ILE A 260 -2.81 3.54 13.36
N GLY A 261 -3.82 4.39 13.60
CA GLY A 261 -4.31 4.67 14.95
C GLY A 261 -3.46 5.71 15.69
N ALA A 262 -2.67 6.48 14.96
CA ALA A 262 -1.80 7.52 15.50
C ALA A 262 -2.22 8.91 14.98
N THR A 263 -1.83 9.96 15.69
CA THR A 263 -2.15 11.33 15.30
C THR A 263 -1.52 11.69 13.94
N PRO A 264 -2.33 12.05 12.93
CA PRO A 264 -1.79 12.51 11.66
C PRO A 264 -1.13 13.88 11.78
N ARG A 265 0.07 13.99 11.25
CA ARG A 265 0.85 15.23 11.15
C ARG A 265 1.13 15.46 9.67
N VAL A 266 0.31 16.33 9.06
CA VAL A 266 0.23 16.49 7.60
C VAL A 266 1.16 17.60 7.13
N ALA A 267 2.13 17.27 6.29
CA ALA A 267 3.00 18.25 5.62
C ALA A 267 2.53 18.45 4.17
N MET A 268 2.20 19.70 3.82
CA MET A 268 1.90 20.12 2.45
C MET A 268 3.24 20.44 1.79
N LEU A 269 3.69 19.57 0.86
CA LEU A 269 5.04 19.59 0.32
C LEU A 269 5.24 20.59 -0.83
N SER A 270 6.39 21.21 -0.86
CA SER A 270 6.84 22.13 -1.89
C SER A 270 8.37 22.13 -1.95
N HIS A 271 8.95 22.75 -2.97
CA HIS A 271 10.37 23.10 -2.99
C HIS A 271 10.68 24.33 -2.11
N SER A 272 9.65 24.93 -1.49
CA SER A 272 9.74 26.08 -0.58
C SER A 272 9.42 25.68 0.86
N THR A 273 9.96 26.39 1.84
CA THR A 273 9.60 26.30 3.27
C THR A 273 9.34 27.70 3.81
N CYS A 274 8.11 27.97 4.29
CA CYS A 274 7.73 29.21 4.98
C CYS A 274 8.14 30.46 4.18
N GLY A 275 7.89 30.49 2.89
CA GLY A 275 8.14 31.65 2.01
C GLY A 275 9.57 31.75 1.48
N SER A 276 10.36 30.67 1.53
CA SER A 276 11.76 30.70 1.06
C SER A 276 11.88 30.84 -0.47
N ALA A 277 10.81 30.57 -1.23
CA ALA A 277 10.75 30.75 -2.67
C ALA A 277 9.41 31.38 -3.08
N LYS A 278 9.37 31.96 -4.28
CA LYS A 278 8.17 32.56 -4.89
C LYS A 278 7.96 31.97 -6.27
N HIS A 279 6.83 31.32 -6.45
CA HIS A 279 6.40 30.70 -7.70
C HIS A 279 4.92 30.37 -7.61
N ASP A 280 4.23 30.22 -8.73
CA ASP A 280 2.81 29.85 -8.73
C ASP A 280 2.57 28.49 -8.06
N ASP A 281 3.49 27.52 -8.25
CA ASP A 281 3.40 26.22 -7.59
C ASP A 281 3.53 26.34 -6.06
N VAL A 282 4.32 27.28 -5.57
CA VAL A 282 4.44 27.55 -4.13
C VAL A 282 3.14 28.21 -3.62
N THR A 283 2.63 29.19 -4.36
CA THR A 283 1.36 29.88 -4.05
C THR A 283 0.23 28.87 -3.91
N LYS A 284 0.12 27.93 -4.86
CA LYS A 284 -0.87 26.83 -4.82
C LYS A 284 -0.84 26.08 -3.48
N VAL A 285 0.34 25.68 -3.03
CA VAL A 285 0.49 24.90 -1.78
C VAL A 285 0.21 25.74 -0.55
N VAL A 286 0.60 27.02 -0.55
CA VAL A 286 0.29 27.98 0.53
C VAL A 286 -1.23 28.15 0.66
N GLU A 287 -1.92 28.40 -0.46
CA GLU A 287 -3.38 28.54 -0.51
C GLU A 287 -4.06 27.25 -0.01
N ALA A 288 -3.63 26.10 -0.53
CA ALA A 288 -4.14 24.79 -0.08
C ALA A 288 -3.97 24.58 1.42
N THR A 289 -2.82 24.97 1.97
CA THR A 289 -2.55 24.85 3.40
C THR A 289 -3.51 25.74 4.23
N ASN A 290 -3.76 26.96 3.79
CA ASN A 290 -4.67 27.88 4.46
C ASN A 290 -6.11 27.34 4.44
N ILE A 291 -6.57 26.89 3.27
CA ILE A 291 -7.89 26.27 3.11
C ILE A 291 -8.02 25.04 4.01
N ALA A 292 -7.00 24.17 4.04
CA ALA A 292 -7.01 22.96 4.84
C ALA A 292 -7.11 23.27 6.35
N LYS A 293 -6.36 24.25 6.82
CA LYS A 293 -6.41 24.68 8.24
C LYS A 293 -7.77 25.26 8.64
N GLU A 294 -8.39 26.02 7.73
CA GLU A 294 -9.71 26.62 7.96
C GLU A 294 -10.82 25.57 7.95
N LYS A 295 -10.83 24.69 6.93
CA LYS A 295 -11.90 23.69 6.75
C LYS A 295 -11.77 22.49 7.70
N TYR A 296 -10.53 22.10 8.06
CA TYR A 296 -10.25 20.86 8.78
C TYR A 296 -9.39 21.11 10.04
N PRO A 297 -9.87 21.98 10.96
CA PRO A 297 -9.09 22.40 12.13
C PRO A 297 -8.79 21.28 13.13
N GLN A 298 -9.45 20.13 12.98
CA GLN A 298 -9.19 18.94 13.81
C GLN A 298 -7.85 18.26 13.51
N TYR A 299 -7.24 18.56 12.34
CA TYR A 299 -5.98 17.93 11.91
C TYR A 299 -4.79 18.89 12.04
N LEU A 300 -3.63 18.36 12.40
CA LEU A 300 -2.37 19.09 12.42
C LEU A 300 -1.83 19.18 10.98
N ILE A 301 -2.04 20.31 10.31
CA ILE A 301 -1.64 20.54 8.91
C ILE A 301 -0.67 21.73 8.86
N CYS A 302 0.46 21.56 8.20
CA CYS A 302 1.45 22.61 8.01
C CYS A 302 2.03 22.59 6.59
N GLY A 303 2.28 23.74 6.05
CA GLY A 303 2.89 23.95 4.73
C GLY A 303 2.98 25.44 4.41
N GLU A 304 3.66 25.82 3.39
CA GLU A 304 4.40 24.87 2.52
C GLU A 304 5.74 24.47 3.19
N LEU A 305 6.14 23.21 3.04
CA LEU A 305 7.36 22.67 3.61
C LEU A 305 8.16 21.88 2.55
N GLN A 306 9.48 22.06 2.55
CA GLN A 306 10.36 21.14 1.86
C GLN A 306 10.34 19.77 2.59
N LEU A 307 10.61 18.69 1.86
CA LEU A 307 10.58 17.34 2.44
C LEU A 307 11.52 17.20 3.65
N ASP A 308 12.75 17.71 3.53
CA ASP A 308 13.73 17.64 4.63
C ASP A 308 13.24 18.40 5.89
N ALA A 309 12.61 19.56 5.69
CA ALA A 309 12.01 20.31 6.81
C ALA A 309 10.80 19.60 7.40
N ALA A 310 10.05 18.84 6.58
CA ALA A 310 8.86 18.11 7.04
C ALA A 310 9.22 16.92 7.95
N ILE A 311 10.33 16.19 7.66
CA ILE A 311 10.61 14.91 8.32
C ILE A 311 11.88 14.87 9.19
N VAL A 312 12.79 15.84 9.04
CA VAL A 312 14.07 15.85 9.79
C VAL A 312 14.03 16.93 10.88
N PRO A 313 14.06 16.55 12.17
CA PRO A 313 13.91 17.53 13.28
C PRO A 313 14.94 18.67 13.27
N GLU A 314 16.20 18.38 12.94
CA GLU A 314 17.27 19.39 12.93
C GLU A 314 17.05 20.43 11.82
N VAL A 315 16.54 19.98 10.67
CA VAL A 315 16.21 20.87 9.55
C VAL A 315 14.97 21.72 9.91
N ALA A 316 13.97 21.10 10.52
CA ALA A 316 12.75 21.77 10.99
C ALA A 316 13.08 22.88 11.99
N ALA A 317 13.98 22.61 12.95
CA ALA A 317 14.39 23.58 13.94
C ALA A 317 15.00 24.86 13.33
N SER A 318 15.64 24.71 12.16
CA SER A 318 16.22 25.85 11.42
C SER A 318 15.21 26.53 10.49
N LYS A 319 14.45 25.74 9.70
CA LYS A 319 13.61 26.27 8.60
C LYS A 319 12.18 26.60 9.03
N ALA A 320 11.62 25.88 10.03
CA ALA A 320 10.22 26.02 10.46
C ALA A 320 10.06 25.84 11.98
N PRO A 321 10.80 26.60 12.81
CA PRO A 321 10.87 26.36 14.28
C PRO A 321 9.54 26.50 15.04
N ARG A 322 8.54 27.13 14.44
CA ARG A 322 7.22 27.33 15.07
C ARG A 322 6.18 26.31 14.65
N SER A 323 6.54 25.35 13.78
CA SER A 323 5.61 24.36 13.26
C SER A 323 5.47 23.18 14.23
N GLU A 324 4.24 22.76 14.48
CA GLU A 324 3.93 21.55 15.25
C GLU A 324 4.07 20.26 14.41
N VAL A 325 4.21 20.40 13.09
CA VAL A 325 4.29 19.29 12.11
C VAL A 325 5.72 19.08 11.62
N ALA A 326 6.45 20.17 11.34
CA ALA A 326 7.79 20.09 10.77
C ALA A 326 8.72 19.24 11.63
N GLY A 327 9.51 18.39 10.99
CA GLY A 327 10.42 17.43 11.62
C GLY A 327 9.74 16.17 12.18
N LYS A 328 8.41 16.07 12.08
CA LYS A 328 7.63 14.95 12.67
C LYS A 328 6.51 14.49 11.75
N ALA A 329 6.46 14.98 10.50
CA ALA A 329 5.37 14.64 9.58
C ALA A 329 5.30 13.13 9.33
N ASN A 330 4.09 12.60 9.27
CA ASN A 330 3.82 11.18 8.93
C ASN A 330 2.81 11.05 7.78
N VAL A 331 2.23 12.19 7.34
CA VAL A 331 1.40 12.28 6.14
C VAL A 331 2.03 13.34 5.24
N LEU A 332 2.43 12.95 4.04
CA LEU A 332 3.12 13.81 3.07
C LEU A 332 2.21 14.01 1.86
N VAL A 333 1.74 15.25 1.67
CA VAL A 333 0.87 15.63 0.57
C VAL A 333 1.71 16.32 -0.51
N PHE A 334 1.78 15.70 -1.66
CA PHE A 334 2.59 16.16 -2.81
C PHE A 334 1.82 17.18 -3.64
N PRO A 335 2.51 18.18 -4.21
CA PRO A 335 1.83 19.25 -4.95
C PRO A 335 1.18 18.81 -6.26
N ASP A 336 1.64 17.70 -6.82
CA ASP A 336 1.15 17.15 -8.09
C ASP A 336 1.52 15.67 -8.20
N LEU A 337 0.97 15.02 -9.23
CA LEU A 337 1.17 13.58 -9.46
C LEU A 337 2.63 13.22 -9.78
N ASP A 338 3.33 14.06 -10.54
CA ASP A 338 4.72 13.77 -10.90
C ASP A 338 5.58 13.67 -9.64
N ALA A 339 5.45 14.66 -8.74
CA ALA A 339 6.19 14.68 -7.47
C ALA A 339 5.85 13.45 -6.61
N GLY A 340 4.56 13.13 -6.46
CA GLY A 340 4.11 12.00 -5.64
C GLY A 340 4.50 10.66 -6.23
N ASN A 341 4.27 10.46 -7.53
CA ASN A 341 4.51 9.18 -8.22
C ASN A 341 6.01 8.87 -8.32
N ILE A 342 6.81 9.87 -8.66
CA ILE A 342 8.28 9.74 -8.69
C ILE A 342 8.81 9.52 -7.27
N GLY A 343 8.32 10.31 -6.31
CA GLY A 343 8.75 10.27 -4.91
C GLY A 343 8.58 8.89 -4.28
N TYR A 344 7.37 8.31 -4.34
CA TYR A 344 7.17 7.00 -3.70
C TYR A 344 8.02 5.90 -4.36
N LYS A 345 8.18 5.93 -5.70
CA LYS A 345 8.99 4.94 -6.41
C LYS A 345 10.47 5.05 -6.04
N LEU A 346 10.99 6.27 -5.89
CA LEU A 346 12.37 6.48 -5.42
C LEU A 346 12.58 5.86 -4.03
N VAL A 347 11.66 6.13 -3.12
CA VAL A 347 11.71 5.58 -1.75
C VAL A 347 11.59 4.05 -1.77
N GLN A 348 10.65 3.53 -2.58
CA GLN A 348 10.45 2.07 -2.72
C GLN A 348 11.69 1.39 -3.32
N ARG A 349 12.12 1.84 -4.52
CA ARG A 349 13.13 1.12 -5.30
C ARG A 349 14.56 1.38 -4.82
N LEU A 350 14.89 2.61 -4.46
CA LEU A 350 16.23 2.97 -4.00
C LEU A 350 16.37 2.92 -2.47
N GLY A 351 15.31 3.31 -1.75
CA GLY A 351 15.31 3.30 -0.29
C GLY A 351 14.94 1.95 0.34
N GLY A 352 14.49 0.99 -0.46
CA GLY A 352 14.14 -0.34 0.03
C GLY A 352 12.87 -0.38 0.89
N ALA A 353 11.99 0.62 0.73
CA ALA A 353 10.72 0.65 1.43
C ALA A 353 9.71 -0.33 0.82
N GLN A 354 8.79 -0.84 1.64
CA GLN A 354 7.56 -1.46 1.12
C GLN A 354 6.56 -0.34 0.81
N ALA A 355 5.79 -0.50 -0.27
CA ALA A 355 4.80 0.48 -0.72
C ALA A 355 3.51 -0.26 -1.06
N PHE A 356 2.44 0.02 -0.33
CA PHE A 356 1.12 -0.62 -0.52
C PHE A 356 0.17 0.39 -1.14
N GLY A 357 -0.39 0.04 -2.31
CA GLY A 357 -1.29 0.91 -3.04
C GLY A 357 -1.08 0.87 -4.57
N PRO A 358 -1.71 1.80 -5.31
CA PRO A 358 -2.46 2.99 -4.80
C PRO A 358 -3.78 2.62 -4.12
N ILE A 359 -3.97 3.09 -2.92
CA ILE A 359 -5.19 2.87 -2.13
C ILE A 359 -6.12 4.08 -2.32
N THR A 360 -7.38 3.84 -2.66
CA THR A 360 -8.33 4.92 -2.95
C THR A 360 -8.90 5.54 -1.68
N GLN A 361 -9.21 6.83 -1.75
CA GLN A 361 -9.89 7.60 -0.72
C GLN A 361 -11.06 8.34 -1.36
N GLY A 362 -12.19 8.42 -0.65
CA GLY A 362 -13.35 9.17 -1.10
C GLY A 362 -14.33 8.36 -1.95
N ILE A 363 -14.12 7.05 -2.16
CA ILE A 363 -15.10 6.14 -2.75
C ILE A 363 -16.07 5.68 -1.63
N ALA A 364 -17.35 5.50 -1.96
CA ALA A 364 -18.38 5.17 -0.96
C ALA A 364 -18.17 3.84 -0.23
N LYS A 365 -17.49 2.88 -0.88
CA LYS A 365 -17.02 1.63 -0.28
C LYS A 365 -15.63 1.30 -0.87
N PRO A 366 -14.77 0.58 -0.16
CA PRO A 366 -13.38 0.37 -0.61
C PRO A 366 -13.30 -0.37 -1.95
N VAL A 367 -12.71 0.27 -2.93
CA VAL A 367 -12.29 -0.34 -4.20
C VAL A 367 -10.86 0.13 -4.44
N ASN A 368 -9.90 -0.74 -4.23
CA ASN A 368 -8.49 -0.38 -4.24
C ASN A 368 -7.78 -0.87 -5.49
N ASP A 369 -6.88 -0.03 -5.98
CA ASP A 369 -6.08 -0.29 -7.17
C ASP A 369 -4.73 -0.89 -6.79
N LEU A 370 -4.11 -1.54 -7.76
CA LEU A 370 -2.77 -2.13 -7.65
C LEU A 370 -1.88 -1.57 -8.77
N SER A 371 -0.60 -1.52 -8.52
CA SER A 371 0.36 -1.34 -9.60
C SER A 371 0.43 -2.64 -10.44
N ARG A 372 0.48 -2.53 -11.75
CA ARG A 372 0.72 -3.71 -12.64
C ARG A 372 2.05 -4.40 -12.34
N GLY A 373 2.97 -3.70 -11.68
CA GLY A 373 4.24 -4.27 -11.22
C GLY A 373 4.20 -4.82 -9.79
N CYS A 374 3.01 -5.02 -9.20
CA CYS A 374 2.85 -5.58 -7.86
C CYS A 374 3.29 -7.04 -7.79
N VAL A 375 3.59 -7.48 -6.59
CA VAL A 375 3.80 -8.90 -6.26
C VAL A 375 2.65 -9.38 -5.35
N ALA A 376 2.52 -10.69 -5.14
CA ALA A 376 1.42 -11.26 -4.35
C ALA A 376 1.31 -10.61 -2.95
N SER A 377 2.43 -10.37 -2.28
CA SER A 377 2.43 -9.72 -0.95
C SER A 377 1.85 -8.29 -0.96
N ASP A 378 1.97 -7.57 -2.09
CA ASP A 378 1.35 -6.24 -2.22
C ASP A 378 -0.18 -6.36 -2.26
N ILE A 379 -0.68 -7.40 -2.94
CA ILE A 379 -2.12 -7.71 -3.01
C ILE A 379 -2.64 -8.08 -1.61
N VAL A 380 -1.91 -8.93 -0.89
CA VAL A 380 -2.26 -9.30 0.51
C VAL A 380 -2.35 -8.05 1.39
N GLY A 381 -1.37 -7.15 1.26
CA GLY A 381 -1.38 -5.87 1.99
C GLY A 381 -2.58 -4.99 1.62
N ALA A 382 -2.89 -4.89 0.32
CA ALA A 382 -4.05 -4.12 -0.15
C ALA A 382 -5.38 -4.72 0.35
N VAL A 383 -5.50 -6.05 0.40
CA VAL A 383 -6.69 -6.73 0.98
C VAL A 383 -6.82 -6.38 2.46
N ALA A 384 -5.73 -6.46 3.23
CA ALA A 384 -5.77 -6.11 4.66
C ALA A 384 -6.19 -4.64 4.88
N ILE A 385 -5.64 -3.72 4.07
CA ILE A 385 -6.02 -2.29 4.10
C ILE A 385 -7.53 -2.14 3.76
N THR A 386 -7.99 -2.84 2.72
CA THR A 386 -9.40 -2.82 2.29
C THR A 386 -10.35 -3.24 3.44
N CYS A 387 -9.97 -4.27 4.20
CA CYS A 387 -10.75 -4.73 5.37
C CYS A 387 -10.83 -3.63 6.44
N VAL A 388 -9.72 -2.97 6.75
CA VAL A 388 -9.69 -1.90 7.76
C VAL A 388 -10.53 -0.70 7.28
N GLN A 389 -10.44 -0.33 5.99
CA GLN A 389 -11.29 0.73 5.41
C GLN A 389 -12.79 0.37 5.53
N ALA A 390 -13.15 -0.87 5.20
CA ALA A 390 -14.55 -1.33 5.29
C ALA A 390 -15.05 -1.30 6.74
N ALA A 391 -14.25 -1.76 7.69
CA ALA A 391 -14.60 -1.73 9.11
C ALA A 391 -14.76 -0.28 9.63
N ALA A 392 -13.91 0.63 9.20
CA ALA A 392 -14.01 2.06 9.58
C ALA A 392 -15.33 2.69 9.07
N LEU A 393 -15.74 2.35 7.84
CA LEU A 393 -17.00 2.85 7.27
C LEU A 393 -18.24 2.34 8.03
N GLU A 394 -18.16 1.19 8.66
CA GLU A 394 -19.26 0.68 9.51
C GLU A 394 -19.30 1.41 10.85
N ALA A 395 -18.15 1.71 11.42
CA ALA A 395 -18.03 2.42 12.69
C ALA A 395 -18.50 3.89 12.58
N ASP A 396 -18.40 4.49 11.39
CA ASP A 396 -18.83 5.87 11.12
C ASP A 396 -20.36 5.99 10.87
N LYS A 397 -21.11 4.87 10.80
CA LYS A 397 -22.59 4.84 10.64
C LYS A 397 -23.30 4.91 11.97
#